data_a28a37ddb4fdf57d5cf589944833c91f
#
_entry.id   a28a37ddb4fdf57d5cf589944833c91f
#
_cell.length_a   1.000
_cell.length_b   1.000
_cell.length_c   1.000
_cell.angle_alpha   90.00
_cell.angle_beta   90.00
_cell.angle_gamma   90.00
#
_symmetry.space_group_name_H-M   'P 1'
#
loop_
_entity.id
_entity.type
_entity.pdbx_description
1 polymer ?
#
loop_
_entity_poly.entity_id
_entity_poly.type
_entity_poly.pdbx_seq_one_letter_code
_entity_poly.pdbx_strand_id
1 'polypeptide(L)'
;MFEAYVTNLGLYPERGTGAGEYLKFPTTVEEVQALFSRIGIDGKQYEEYFITDYDSDILGLTDHLGEYESLDELNYLAHLLEEMTPAELEKLEAVMDAGEYTSSVKDLINLTQNLDCFDFYSDVNNEEELGRMYIQDFEAMQVPEHLIDYIDYEAYGRDIRINDGGHFAPGGYVADNRSNFVEHYTGLDDIPDEYCISKVHTRDEKEETHSILAAIKQFKEAPPT
;
A
#
# COMPACT_ATOMS: atom_id res chain seq x y z
N MET A 1 -9.33 -6.21 -2.06
CA MET A 1 -9.25 -5.09 -1.10
C MET A 1 -8.78 -5.63 0.24
N PHE A 2 -8.49 -4.83 1.28
CA PHE A 2 -7.98 -5.35 2.54
C PHE A 2 -8.71 -4.78 3.76
N GLU A 3 -8.55 -5.45 4.90
CA GLU A 3 -9.05 -5.00 6.20
C GLU A 3 -7.97 -5.17 7.28
N ALA A 4 -8.00 -4.30 8.29
CA ALA A 4 -7.09 -4.33 9.43
C ALA A 4 -7.85 -4.53 10.74
N TYR A 5 -7.34 -5.38 11.62
CA TYR A 5 -7.89 -5.57 12.97
C TYR A 5 -7.34 -4.51 13.92
N VAL A 6 -8.10 -3.41 14.05
CA VAL A 6 -7.73 -2.24 14.86
C VAL A 6 -8.06 -2.51 16.32
N THR A 7 -7.05 -2.47 17.19
CA THR A 7 -7.15 -2.86 18.59
C THR A 7 -6.83 -1.68 19.50
N ASN A 8 -7.64 -1.46 20.53
CA ASN A 8 -7.38 -0.47 21.58
C ASN A 8 -6.19 -0.91 22.43
N LEU A 9 -5.09 -0.16 22.34
CA LEU A 9 -3.83 -0.49 23.01
C LEU A 9 -3.98 -0.52 24.55
N GLY A 10 -4.73 0.43 25.11
CA GLY A 10 -4.93 0.53 26.55
C GLY A 10 -5.80 -0.59 27.16
N LEU A 11 -6.74 -1.16 26.37
CA LEU A 11 -7.60 -2.27 26.80
C LEU A 11 -7.03 -3.65 26.47
N TYR A 12 -6.05 -3.72 25.58
CA TYR A 12 -5.45 -4.99 25.14
C TYR A 12 -4.91 -5.88 26.28
N PRO A 13 -4.22 -5.33 27.32
CA PRO A 13 -3.72 -6.15 28.44
C PRO A 13 -4.82 -6.88 29.21
N GLU A 14 -6.04 -6.33 29.22
CA GLU A 14 -7.19 -6.88 29.98
C GLU A 14 -8.07 -7.80 29.12
N ARG A 15 -8.24 -7.46 27.82
CA ARG A 15 -9.23 -8.09 26.93
C ARG A 15 -8.62 -8.90 25.80
N GLY A 16 -7.30 -8.78 25.57
CA GLY A 16 -6.63 -9.41 24.41
C GLY A 16 -7.27 -8.95 23.10
N THR A 17 -7.47 -9.89 22.18
CA THR A 17 -8.10 -9.63 20.87
C THR A 17 -9.56 -9.13 20.98
N GLY A 18 -10.24 -9.30 22.13
CA GLY A 18 -11.58 -8.73 22.36
C GLY A 18 -11.59 -7.20 22.54
N ALA A 19 -10.43 -6.54 22.44
CA ALA A 19 -10.30 -5.08 22.48
C ALA A 19 -10.29 -4.43 21.09
N GLY A 20 -10.56 -5.17 20.01
CA GLY A 20 -10.49 -4.68 18.64
C GLY A 20 -11.59 -5.21 17.74
N GLU A 21 -11.68 -4.67 16.54
CA GLU A 21 -12.57 -5.10 15.45
C GLU A 21 -11.90 -4.83 14.08
N TYR A 22 -12.34 -5.53 13.04
CA TYR A 22 -11.89 -5.27 11.67
C TYR A 22 -12.45 -3.97 11.12
N LEU A 23 -11.58 -3.22 10.45
CA LEU A 23 -11.90 -2.04 9.65
C LEU A 23 -11.52 -2.32 8.20
N LYS A 24 -12.50 -2.20 7.29
CA LYS A 24 -12.27 -2.36 5.85
C LYS A 24 -11.75 -1.09 5.24
N PHE A 25 -10.83 -1.22 4.31
CA PHE A 25 -10.27 -0.12 3.52
C PHE A 25 -10.60 -0.27 2.03
N PRO A 26 -10.87 0.86 1.32
CA PRO A 26 -10.98 2.21 1.86
C PRO A 26 -12.19 2.39 2.78
N THR A 27 -12.12 3.40 3.67
CA THR A 27 -13.13 3.67 4.68
C THR A 27 -13.43 5.15 4.81
N THR A 28 -14.41 5.50 5.64
CA THR A 28 -14.81 6.88 5.91
C THR A 28 -14.51 7.29 7.35
N VAL A 29 -14.50 8.60 7.57
CA VAL A 29 -14.37 9.19 8.90
C VAL A 29 -15.43 8.66 9.87
N GLU A 30 -16.67 8.54 9.41
CA GLU A 30 -17.81 8.08 10.21
C GLU A 30 -17.64 6.63 10.64
N GLU A 31 -17.11 5.78 9.75
CA GLU A 31 -16.85 4.37 10.06
C GLU A 31 -15.71 4.22 11.07
N VAL A 32 -14.63 5.02 10.95
CA VAL A 32 -13.54 5.04 11.92
C VAL A 32 -14.05 5.49 13.30
N GLN A 33 -14.86 6.55 13.38
CA GLN A 33 -15.45 7.03 14.64
C GLN A 33 -16.37 5.99 15.26
N ALA A 34 -17.19 5.34 14.46
CA ALA A 34 -18.08 4.27 14.93
C ALA A 34 -17.27 3.09 15.47
N LEU A 35 -16.18 2.71 14.79
CA LEU A 35 -15.26 1.68 15.26
C LEU A 35 -14.63 2.09 16.59
N PHE A 36 -14.00 3.27 16.67
CA PHE A 36 -13.35 3.76 17.88
C PHE A 36 -14.30 3.77 19.09
N SER A 37 -15.55 4.21 18.86
CA SER A 37 -16.58 4.15 19.91
C SER A 37 -16.87 2.72 20.37
N ARG A 38 -16.91 1.72 19.46
CA ARG A 38 -17.18 0.32 19.82
C ARG A 38 -16.01 -0.33 20.56
N ILE A 39 -14.78 -0.06 20.16
CA ILE A 39 -13.57 -0.60 20.81
C ILE A 39 -13.12 0.22 22.02
N GLY A 40 -13.83 1.32 22.35
CA GLY A 40 -13.61 2.13 23.56
C GLY A 40 -12.44 3.11 23.46
N ILE A 41 -12.06 3.56 22.28
CA ILE A 41 -11.16 4.69 22.07
C ILE A 41 -12.00 5.96 22.20
N ASP A 42 -11.71 6.81 23.19
CA ASP A 42 -12.50 8.00 23.54
C ASP A 42 -11.72 9.31 23.44
N GLY A 43 -10.44 9.25 23.04
CA GLY A 43 -9.55 10.41 22.94
C GLY A 43 -9.21 11.09 24.26
N LYS A 44 -9.44 10.40 25.41
CA LYS A 44 -9.19 10.93 26.77
C LYS A 44 -8.51 9.93 27.69
N GLN A 45 -9.13 8.77 27.89
CA GLN A 45 -8.58 7.70 28.71
C GLN A 45 -7.86 6.68 27.83
N TYR A 46 -8.39 6.43 26.64
CA TYR A 46 -7.84 5.53 25.64
C TYR A 46 -7.74 6.27 24.31
N GLU A 47 -6.52 6.58 23.88
CA GLU A 47 -6.24 7.40 22.70
C GLU A 47 -5.51 6.60 21.61
N GLU A 48 -4.83 5.51 22.01
CA GLU A 48 -3.91 4.79 21.14
C GLU A 48 -4.53 3.48 20.64
N TYR A 49 -4.28 3.20 19.39
CA TYR A 49 -4.58 1.92 18.74
C TYR A 49 -3.31 1.30 18.17
N PHE A 50 -3.37 0.02 17.89
CA PHE A 50 -2.41 -0.69 17.07
C PHE A 50 -3.17 -1.76 16.28
N ILE A 51 -2.52 -2.32 15.25
CA ILE A 51 -3.13 -3.29 14.36
C ILE A 51 -2.55 -4.66 14.70
N THR A 52 -3.42 -5.62 14.98
CA THR A 52 -3.01 -6.95 15.40
C THR A 52 -3.14 -8.01 14.33
N ASP A 53 -3.85 -7.69 13.25
CA ASP A 53 -4.05 -8.60 12.12
C ASP A 53 -4.47 -7.84 10.87
N TYR A 54 -4.18 -8.41 9.70
CA TYR A 54 -4.62 -7.94 8.40
C TYR A 54 -5.20 -9.09 7.59
N ASP A 55 -6.21 -8.81 6.77
CA ASP A 55 -6.74 -9.72 5.76
C ASP A 55 -6.84 -9.00 4.41
N SER A 56 -6.44 -9.65 3.31
CA SER A 56 -6.38 -9.03 1.98
C SER A 56 -6.60 -10.04 0.88
N ASP A 57 -7.31 -9.59 -0.17
CA ASP A 57 -7.42 -10.32 -1.44
C ASP A 57 -6.17 -10.09 -2.35
N ILE A 58 -5.29 -9.15 -2.01
CA ILE A 58 -4.06 -8.84 -2.76
C ILE A 58 -2.93 -9.69 -2.19
N LEU A 59 -2.35 -10.52 -3.02
CA LEU A 59 -1.32 -11.47 -2.61
C LEU A 59 -0.06 -10.74 -2.10
N GLY A 60 0.42 -11.15 -0.92
CA GLY A 60 1.63 -10.58 -0.32
C GLY A 60 1.46 -9.23 0.37
N LEU A 61 0.35 -8.50 0.18
CA LEU A 61 0.19 -7.15 0.74
C LEU A 61 0.35 -7.13 2.27
N THR A 62 -0.26 -8.09 2.97
CA THR A 62 -0.27 -8.13 4.44
C THR A 62 1.12 -8.38 5.04
N ASP A 63 2.03 -8.98 4.29
CA ASP A 63 3.40 -9.27 4.75
C ASP A 63 4.26 -8.00 4.89
N HIS A 64 3.81 -6.90 4.28
CA HIS A 64 4.51 -5.62 4.24
C HIS A 64 3.85 -4.54 5.12
N LEU A 65 2.79 -4.87 5.85
CA LEU A 65 2.07 -3.95 6.74
C LEU A 65 2.45 -4.20 8.20
N GLY A 66 2.74 -3.12 8.94
CA GLY A 66 3.18 -3.15 10.32
C GLY A 66 2.05 -2.98 11.34
N GLU A 67 2.38 -3.19 12.62
CA GLU A 67 1.41 -3.07 13.72
C GLU A 67 1.00 -1.62 14.05
N TYR A 68 1.80 -0.63 13.67
CA TYR A 68 1.64 0.77 14.04
C TYR A 68 1.42 1.69 12.83
N GLU A 69 0.76 1.18 11.80
CA GLU A 69 0.50 1.96 10.60
C GLU A 69 -0.57 3.03 10.83
N SER A 70 -0.43 4.14 10.11
CA SER A 70 -1.44 5.20 10.11
C SER A 70 -2.69 4.76 9.34
N LEU A 71 -3.87 4.93 9.96
CA LEU A 71 -5.14 4.67 9.24
C LEU A 71 -5.30 5.57 8.01
N ASP A 72 -4.76 6.79 8.02
CA ASP A 72 -4.77 7.68 6.86
C ASP A 72 -3.92 7.14 5.72
N GLU A 73 -2.72 6.62 6.01
CA GLU A 73 -1.86 6.00 4.99
C GLU A 73 -2.48 4.71 4.43
N LEU A 74 -3.05 3.88 5.31
CA LEU A 74 -3.76 2.66 4.88
C LEU A 74 -4.97 3.00 3.99
N ASN A 75 -5.71 4.05 4.34
CA ASN A 75 -6.84 4.50 3.56
C ASN A 75 -6.41 5.03 2.19
N TYR A 76 -5.35 5.82 2.16
CA TYR A 76 -4.80 6.34 0.91
C TYR A 76 -4.26 5.21 0.02
N LEU A 77 -3.49 4.27 0.59
CA LEU A 77 -3.03 3.09 -0.14
C LEU A 77 -4.22 2.31 -0.73
N ALA A 78 -5.28 2.10 0.05
CA ALA A 78 -6.47 1.38 -0.42
C ALA A 78 -7.16 2.07 -1.59
N HIS A 79 -7.24 3.40 -1.60
CA HIS A 79 -7.78 4.15 -2.74
C HIS A 79 -6.91 4.01 -3.99
N LEU A 80 -5.59 4.06 -3.86
CA LEU A 80 -4.68 3.83 -4.97
C LEU A 80 -4.83 2.42 -5.55
N LEU A 81 -5.00 1.41 -4.69
CA LEU A 81 -5.22 0.02 -5.10
C LEU A 81 -6.59 -0.19 -5.79
N GLU A 82 -7.65 0.54 -5.36
CA GLU A 82 -8.95 0.49 -6.02
C GLU A 82 -8.95 1.04 -7.46
N GLU A 83 -8.10 2.00 -7.74
CA GLU A 83 -7.95 2.59 -9.08
C GLU A 83 -7.19 1.71 -10.06
N MET A 84 -6.49 0.68 -9.56
CA MET A 84 -5.70 -0.23 -10.39
C MET A 84 -6.55 -1.19 -11.21
N THR A 85 -6.11 -1.43 -12.42
CA THR A 85 -6.62 -2.53 -13.25
C THR A 85 -6.16 -3.89 -12.72
N PRO A 86 -6.84 -5.00 -13.03
CA PRO A 86 -6.39 -6.33 -12.64
C PRO A 86 -4.95 -6.65 -13.08
N ALA A 87 -4.52 -6.17 -14.25
CA ALA A 87 -3.16 -6.40 -14.73
C ALA A 87 -2.10 -5.59 -13.95
N GLU A 88 -2.45 -4.40 -13.47
CA GLU A 88 -1.58 -3.60 -12.60
C GLU A 88 -1.48 -4.23 -11.20
N LEU A 89 -2.58 -4.78 -10.67
CA LEU A 89 -2.56 -5.51 -9.40
C LEU A 89 -1.68 -6.76 -9.49
N GLU A 90 -1.82 -7.57 -10.55
CA GLU A 90 -0.97 -8.75 -10.77
C GLU A 90 0.52 -8.38 -10.85
N LYS A 91 0.84 -7.28 -11.54
CA LYS A 91 2.21 -6.76 -11.60
C LYS A 91 2.69 -6.26 -10.24
N LEU A 92 1.85 -5.56 -9.47
CA LEU A 92 2.15 -5.11 -8.12
C LEU A 92 2.47 -6.29 -7.20
N GLU A 93 1.65 -7.34 -7.23
CA GLU A 93 1.86 -8.58 -6.47
C GLU A 93 3.21 -9.23 -6.80
N ALA A 94 3.58 -9.26 -8.10
CA ALA A 94 4.86 -9.79 -8.53
C ALA A 94 6.06 -8.94 -8.06
N VAL A 95 5.94 -7.61 -8.05
CA VAL A 95 6.99 -6.72 -7.54
C VAL A 95 7.12 -6.83 -6.03
N MET A 96 6.00 -6.95 -5.29
CA MET A 96 6.02 -7.17 -3.85
C MET A 96 6.69 -8.51 -3.50
N ASP A 97 6.41 -9.59 -4.24
CA ASP A 97 7.04 -10.90 -4.05
C ASP A 97 8.56 -10.84 -4.30
N ALA A 98 9.02 -10.00 -5.23
CA ALA A 98 10.45 -9.75 -5.45
C ALA A 98 11.10 -8.94 -4.30
N GLY A 99 10.31 -8.30 -3.43
CA GLY A 99 10.78 -7.55 -2.26
C GLY A 99 11.32 -6.17 -2.57
N GLU A 100 10.97 -5.60 -3.72
CA GLU A 100 11.41 -4.28 -4.15
C GLU A 100 10.43 -3.18 -3.65
N TYR A 101 10.95 -2.16 -2.97
CA TYR A 101 10.17 -1.02 -2.45
C TYR A 101 8.97 -1.42 -1.57
N THR A 102 9.19 -2.32 -0.60
CA THR A 102 8.13 -2.91 0.23
C THR A 102 8.39 -2.82 1.74
N SER A 103 9.34 -2.00 2.16
CA SER A 103 9.77 -1.94 3.57
C SER A 103 8.81 -1.17 4.47
N SER A 104 7.85 -0.42 3.91
CA SER A 104 6.88 0.41 4.64
C SER A 104 5.63 0.69 3.80
N VAL A 105 4.54 1.15 4.43
CA VAL A 105 3.34 1.65 3.73
C VAL A 105 3.70 2.79 2.78
N LYS A 106 4.64 3.66 3.17
CA LYS A 106 5.17 4.71 2.30
C LYS A 106 5.78 4.14 1.01
N ASP A 107 6.58 3.07 1.13
CA ASP A 107 7.18 2.43 -0.04
C ASP A 107 6.11 1.81 -0.94
N LEU A 108 5.10 1.17 -0.35
CA LEU A 108 3.96 0.62 -1.10
C LEU A 108 3.18 1.71 -1.84
N ILE A 109 2.90 2.85 -1.19
CA ILE A 109 2.24 4.01 -1.84
C ILE A 109 3.07 4.50 -3.03
N ASN A 110 4.38 4.62 -2.87
CA ASN A 110 5.25 5.01 -3.98
C ASN A 110 5.32 3.94 -5.07
N LEU A 111 5.33 2.65 -4.69
CA LEU A 111 5.36 1.54 -5.64
C LEU A 111 4.11 1.55 -6.54
N THR A 112 2.92 1.79 -5.99
CA THR A 112 1.69 1.89 -6.80
C THR A 112 1.77 2.96 -7.88
N GLN A 113 2.58 3.99 -7.69
CA GLN A 113 2.75 5.12 -8.61
C GLN A 113 3.97 4.99 -9.55
N ASN A 114 4.73 3.90 -9.43
CA ASN A 114 5.97 3.65 -10.18
C ASN A 114 6.01 2.23 -10.79
N LEU A 115 4.87 1.61 -11.05
CA LEU A 115 4.85 0.28 -11.66
C LEU A 115 5.45 0.25 -13.07
N ASP A 116 5.54 1.38 -13.73
CA ASP A 116 6.21 1.55 -15.02
C ASP A 116 7.74 1.39 -14.95
N CYS A 117 8.32 1.43 -13.73
CA CYS A 117 9.73 1.11 -13.48
C CYS A 117 10.04 -0.39 -13.57
N PHE A 118 9.04 -1.23 -13.71
CA PHE A 118 9.18 -2.68 -13.79
C PHE A 118 8.60 -3.22 -15.08
N ASP A 119 9.27 -4.21 -15.67
CA ASP A 119 8.70 -5.04 -16.71
C ASP A 119 8.11 -6.31 -16.08
N PHE A 120 6.89 -6.68 -16.49
CA PHE A 120 6.21 -7.87 -16.03
C PHE A 120 5.75 -8.71 -17.22
N TYR A 121 6.13 -9.97 -17.22
CA TYR A 121 5.82 -10.92 -18.28
C TYR A 121 4.96 -12.03 -17.69
N SER A 122 3.64 -11.88 -17.84
CA SER A 122 2.67 -12.88 -17.38
C SER A 122 2.93 -14.23 -18.06
N ASP A 123 2.64 -15.30 -17.33
CA ASP A 123 2.81 -16.68 -17.78
C ASP A 123 4.26 -17.13 -18.06
N VAL A 124 5.27 -16.31 -17.72
CA VAL A 124 6.70 -16.70 -17.79
C VAL A 124 7.17 -17.12 -16.40
N ASN A 125 7.24 -18.42 -16.14
CA ASN A 125 7.40 -18.97 -14.78
C ASN A 125 8.73 -19.68 -14.52
N ASN A 126 9.59 -19.77 -15.53
CA ASN A 126 10.88 -20.45 -15.44
C ASN A 126 11.86 -19.96 -16.51
N GLU A 127 13.13 -20.35 -16.37
CA GLU A 127 14.19 -19.93 -17.28
C GLU A 127 13.95 -20.40 -18.73
N GLU A 128 13.35 -21.57 -18.94
CA GLU A 128 13.09 -22.05 -20.32
C GLU A 128 12.07 -21.16 -21.01
N GLU A 129 10.97 -20.80 -20.34
CA GLU A 129 9.95 -19.90 -20.87
C GLU A 129 10.51 -18.50 -21.12
N LEU A 130 11.31 -17.98 -20.18
CA LEU A 130 12.01 -16.70 -20.32
C LEU A 130 12.93 -16.69 -21.54
N GLY A 131 13.74 -17.73 -21.70
CA GLY A 131 14.64 -17.87 -22.86
C GLY A 131 13.88 -17.98 -24.17
N ARG A 132 12.74 -18.70 -24.20
CA ARG A 132 11.88 -18.79 -25.39
C ARG A 132 11.30 -17.45 -25.75
N MET A 133 10.73 -16.71 -24.80
CA MET A 133 10.17 -15.39 -25.01
C MET A 133 11.19 -14.43 -25.61
N TYR A 134 12.41 -14.37 -25.05
CA TYR A 134 13.44 -13.47 -25.56
C TYR A 134 13.89 -13.82 -26.98
N ILE A 135 14.06 -15.12 -27.28
CA ILE A 135 14.53 -15.55 -28.61
C ILE A 135 13.42 -15.51 -29.65
N GLN A 136 12.20 -15.97 -29.30
CA GLN A 136 11.11 -16.14 -30.28
C GLN A 136 10.23 -14.90 -30.41
N ASP A 137 9.86 -14.24 -29.28
CA ASP A 137 8.92 -13.13 -29.28
C ASP A 137 9.65 -11.78 -29.45
N PHE A 138 10.80 -11.61 -28.79
CA PHE A 138 11.60 -10.38 -28.90
C PHE A 138 12.68 -10.45 -29.99
N GLU A 139 12.81 -11.60 -30.65
CA GLU A 139 13.80 -11.80 -31.73
C GLU A 139 15.24 -11.41 -31.30
N ALA A 140 15.56 -11.59 -29.99
CA ALA A 140 16.86 -11.22 -29.44
C ALA A 140 18.03 -11.96 -30.11
N MET A 141 17.73 -13.09 -30.78
CA MET A 141 18.69 -13.87 -31.57
C MET A 141 18.02 -14.39 -32.84
N GLN A 142 18.67 -14.16 -34.00
CA GLN A 142 18.24 -14.77 -35.24
C GLN A 142 18.70 -16.22 -35.32
N VAL A 143 17.78 -17.14 -35.15
CA VAL A 143 18.04 -18.58 -35.20
C VAL A 143 17.46 -19.15 -36.47
N PRO A 144 18.30 -19.79 -37.35
CA PRO A 144 17.80 -20.53 -38.48
C PRO A 144 16.81 -21.62 -38.06
N GLU A 145 15.72 -21.79 -38.83
CA GLU A 145 14.61 -22.71 -38.47
C GLU A 145 15.08 -24.13 -38.13
N HIS A 146 16.06 -24.64 -38.87
CA HIS A 146 16.59 -26.01 -38.64
C HIS A 146 17.46 -26.14 -37.36
N LEU A 147 17.74 -25.05 -36.63
CA LEU A 147 18.50 -25.04 -35.39
C LEU A 147 17.65 -24.74 -34.15
N ILE A 148 16.38 -24.37 -34.33
CA ILE A 148 15.49 -24.00 -33.21
C ILE A 148 15.37 -25.10 -32.15
N ASP A 149 15.28 -26.36 -32.57
CA ASP A 149 15.17 -27.52 -31.68
C ASP A 149 16.48 -27.85 -30.92
N TYR A 150 17.59 -27.23 -31.27
CA TYR A 150 18.88 -27.39 -30.63
C TYR A 150 19.27 -26.28 -29.67
N ILE A 151 18.39 -25.26 -29.50
CA ILE A 151 18.64 -24.16 -28.57
C ILE A 151 18.41 -24.60 -27.13
N ASP A 152 19.36 -24.32 -26.28
CA ASP A 152 19.21 -24.44 -24.84
C ASP A 152 18.56 -23.16 -24.27
N TYR A 153 17.21 -23.12 -24.31
CA TYR A 153 16.43 -21.97 -23.88
C TYR A 153 16.56 -21.74 -22.36
N GLU A 154 16.69 -22.82 -21.56
CA GLU A 154 16.87 -22.73 -20.11
C GLU A 154 18.19 -22.02 -19.76
N ALA A 155 19.28 -22.41 -20.41
CA ALA A 155 20.57 -21.76 -20.18
C ALA A 155 20.54 -20.28 -20.56
N TYR A 156 19.91 -19.96 -21.70
CA TYR A 156 19.77 -18.57 -22.16
C TYR A 156 18.89 -17.73 -21.22
N GLY A 157 17.74 -18.24 -20.81
CA GLY A 157 16.84 -17.58 -19.87
C GLY A 157 17.45 -17.35 -18.50
N ARG A 158 18.24 -18.32 -18.00
CA ARG A 158 19.02 -18.14 -16.78
C ARG A 158 20.02 -17.00 -16.87
N ASP A 159 20.73 -16.89 -18.01
CA ASP A 159 21.67 -15.78 -18.21
C ASP A 159 20.94 -14.44 -18.26
N ILE A 160 19.76 -14.38 -18.89
CA ILE A 160 18.91 -13.18 -18.89
C ILE A 160 18.52 -12.81 -17.44
N ARG A 161 17.94 -13.74 -16.69
CA ARG A 161 17.51 -13.50 -15.31
C ARG A 161 18.66 -12.97 -14.44
N ILE A 162 19.85 -13.53 -14.57
CA ILE A 162 21.04 -13.09 -13.83
C ILE A 162 21.45 -11.66 -14.25
N ASN A 163 21.38 -11.33 -15.53
CA ASN A 163 21.79 -10.03 -16.05
C ASN A 163 20.77 -8.92 -15.73
N ASP A 164 19.48 -9.24 -15.76
CA ASP A 164 18.40 -8.30 -15.45
C ASP A 164 18.17 -8.16 -13.95
N GLY A 165 18.59 -9.15 -13.17
CA GLY A 165 18.31 -9.23 -11.74
C GLY A 165 16.85 -9.58 -11.43
N GLY A 166 16.12 -10.13 -12.43
CA GLY A 166 14.70 -10.38 -12.32
C GLY A 166 14.34 -11.60 -11.46
N HIS A 167 13.07 -11.68 -11.14
CA HIS A 167 12.48 -12.65 -10.22
C HIS A 167 11.27 -13.36 -10.84
N PHE A 168 11.14 -14.68 -10.62
CA PHE A 168 9.93 -15.44 -10.93
C PHE A 168 8.97 -15.34 -9.74
N ALA A 169 7.92 -14.57 -9.90
CA ALA A 169 6.86 -14.37 -8.93
C ALA A 169 5.62 -15.20 -9.29
N PRO A 170 4.65 -15.35 -8.38
CA PRO A 170 3.32 -15.83 -8.75
C PRO A 170 2.75 -15.00 -9.92
N GLY A 171 2.34 -15.69 -10.98
CA GLY A 171 1.78 -15.05 -12.18
C GLY A 171 2.78 -14.73 -13.29
N GLY A 172 4.10 -14.68 -13.03
CA GLY A 172 5.05 -14.40 -14.11
C GLY A 172 6.45 -13.98 -13.69
N TYR A 173 7.20 -13.43 -14.63
CA TYR A 173 8.54 -12.91 -14.42
C TYR A 173 8.53 -11.40 -14.33
N VAL A 174 9.17 -10.84 -13.30
CA VAL A 174 9.29 -9.40 -13.08
C VAL A 174 10.76 -8.98 -13.03
N ALA A 175 11.08 -7.81 -13.61
CA ALA A 175 12.41 -7.22 -13.58
C ALA A 175 12.34 -5.70 -13.54
N ASP A 176 13.24 -5.08 -12.77
CA ASP A 176 13.46 -3.62 -12.82
C ASP A 176 14.00 -3.24 -14.21
N ASN A 177 13.30 -2.36 -14.92
CA ASN A 177 13.68 -1.88 -16.25
C ASN A 177 14.65 -0.69 -16.20
N ARG A 178 15.12 -0.33 -14.99
CA ARG A 178 16.07 0.77 -14.73
C ARG A 178 15.54 2.15 -15.07
N SER A 179 14.22 2.31 -15.15
CA SER A 179 13.59 3.62 -15.18
C SER A 179 13.78 4.33 -13.83
N ASN A 180 13.63 5.66 -13.84
CA ASN A 180 13.84 6.44 -12.63
C ASN A 180 12.63 6.32 -11.68
N PHE A 181 12.78 5.57 -10.60
CA PHE A 181 11.79 5.50 -9.54
C PHE A 181 11.67 6.87 -8.83
N VAL A 182 10.49 7.45 -8.80
CA VAL A 182 10.22 8.78 -8.24
C VAL A 182 9.47 8.65 -6.93
N GLU A 183 10.02 9.23 -5.87
CA GLU A 183 9.32 9.32 -4.59
C GLU A 183 8.24 10.42 -4.67
N HIS A 184 7.01 10.05 -5.00
CA HIS A 184 5.85 10.94 -5.10
C HIS A 184 5.22 11.24 -3.74
N TYR A 185 5.31 10.29 -2.83
CA TYR A 185 4.77 10.36 -1.48
C TYR A 185 5.91 10.35 -0.46
N THR A 186 5.98 11.39 0.39
CA THR A 186 7.07 11.55 1.37
C THR A 186 6.58 11.37 2.82
N GLY A 187 5.27 11.42 3.07
CA GLY A 187 4.66 11.23 4.38
C GLY A 187 3.24 11.80 4.47
N LEU A 188 2.67 11.76 5.68
CA LEU A 188 1.27 12.09 5.96
C LEU A 188 0.77 13.43 5.40
N ASP A 189 1.65 14.43 5.29
CA ASP A 189 1.29 15.76 4.76
C ASP A 189 0.98 15.74 3.24
N ASP A 190 1.38 14.69 2.54
CA ASP A 190 1.14 14.53 1.10
C ASP A 190 -0.19 13.82 0.81
N ILE A 191 -0.88 13.29 1.85
CA ILE A 191 -2.18 12.63 1.67
C ILE A 191 -3.23 13.70 1.32
N PRO A 192 -3.95 13.56 0.19
CA PRO A 192 -5.06 14.45 -0.13
C PRO A 192 -6.12 14.47 0.99
N ASP A 193 -6.64 15.66 1.31
CA ASP A 193 -7.58 15.85 2.43
C ASP A 193 -8.80 14.91 2.37
N GLU A 194 -9.23 14.54 1.18
CA GLU A 194 -10.36 13.64 0.93
C GLU A 194 -10.11 12.20 1.40
N TYR A 195 -8.84 11.76 1.51
CA TYR A 195 -8.46 10.42 1.98
C TYR A 195 -8.06 10.39 3.46
N CYS A 196 -7.96 11.57 4.11
CA CYS A 196 -7.66 11.67 5.52
C CYS A 196 -8.90 11.36 6.36
N ILE A 197 -8.82 10.30 7.15
CA ILE A 197 -9.92 9.80 7.99
C ILE A 197 -9.69 10.05 9.49
N SER A 198 -8.47 10.44 9.90
CA SER A 198 -8.10 10.75 11.29
C SER A 198 -8.29 12.23 11.67
N LYS A 199 -8.43 13.14 10.70
CA LYS A 199 -8.48 14.60 10.91
C LYS A 199 -9.72 15.14 11.64
N VAL A 200 -10.61 14.28 12.13
CA VAL A 200 -11.86 14.70 12.78
C VAL A 200 -11.63 15.38 14.12
N HIS A 201 -10.61 15.01 14.88
CA HIS A 201 -10.30 15.69 16.14
C HIS A 201 -9.72 17.10 15.94
N THR A 202 -9.09 17.39 14.80
CA THR A 202 -8.49 18.72 14.54
C THR A 202 -9.46 19.74 13.95
N ARG A 203 -10.56 19.29 13.30
CA ARG A 203 -11.59 20.21 12.79
C ARG A 203 -12.46 20.75 13.91
N ASP A 204 -12.92 19.90 14.81
CA ASP A 204 -13.72 20.32 15.98
C ASP A 204 -12.89 21.20 16.91
N GLU A 205 -11.62 20.89 17.16
CA GLU A 205 -10.73 21.76 17.96
C GLU A 205 -10.46 23.11 17.28
N LYS A 206 -10.32 23.17 15.94
CA LYS A 206 -10.15 24.44 15.23
C LYS A 206 -11.44 25.26 15.18
N GLU A 207 -12.60 24.63 15.01
CA GLU A 207 -13.90 25.31 15.07
C GLU A 207 -14.23 25.77 16.49
N GLU A 208 -13.95 24.96 17.52
CA GLU A 208 -14.12 25.34 18.91
C GLU A 208 -13.16 26.46 19.32
N THR A 209 -11.88 26.39 18.93
CA THR A 209 -10.89 27.46 19.15
C THR A 209 -11.26 28.73 18.39
N HIS A 210 -11.78 28.64 17.17
CA HIS A 210 -12.25 29.79 16.38
C HIS A 210 -13.49 30.42 17.00
N SER A 211 -14.42 29.60 17.52
CA SER A 211 -15.63 30.04 18.23
C SER A 211 -15.26 30.71 19.55
N ILE A 212 -14.34 30.18 20.34
CA ILE A 212 -13.84 30.76 21.58
C ILE A 212 -13.13 32.10 21.33
N LEU A 213 -12.26 32.17 20.30
CA LEU A 213 -11.57 33.41 19.92
C LEU A 213 -12.54 34.48 19.43
N ALA A 214 -13.59 34.09 18.68
CA ALA A 214 -14.65 35.03 18.25
C ALA A 214 -15.47 35.57 19.44
N ALA A 215 -15.80 34.70 20.42
CA ALA A 215 -16.47 35.10 21.65
C ALA A 215 -15.62 36.05 22.52
N ILE A 216 -14.31 35.78 22.66
CA ILE A 216 -13.37 36.66 23.37
C ILE A 216 -13.24 38.00 22.69
N LYS A 217 -13.28 38.05 21.36
CA LYS A 217 -13.20 39.29 20.58
C LYS A 217 -14.45 40.16 20.77
N GLN A 218 -15.65 39.56 20.77
CA GLN A 218 -16.91 40.24 21.06
C GLN A 218 -16.96 40.78 22.49
N PHE A 219 -16.38 40.08 23.49
CA PHE A 219 -16.34 40.54 24.88
C PHE A 219 -15.42 41.76 25.08
N LYS A 220 -14.36 41.88 24.27
CA LYS A 220 -13.38 42.98 24.33
C LYS A 220 -13.87 44.23 23.61
N GLU A 221 -14.84 44.13 22.69
CA GLU A 221 -15.39 45.23 21.89
C GLU A 221 -16.73 45.75 22.44
N ALA A 222 -17.27 45.18 23.54
CA ALA A 222 -18.47 45.68 24.19
C ALA A 222 -18.17 46.99 24.93
N PRO A 223 -18.92 48.07 24.68
CA PRO A 223 -18.71 49.36 25.36
C PRO A 223 -18.99 49.21 26.85
N PRO A 224 -18.24 49.93 27.74
CA PRO A 224 -18.48 49.87 29.17
C PRO A 224 -19.84 50.54 29.48
N THR A 225 -20.70 49.82 30.20
CA THR A 225 -21.98 50.30 30.75
C THR A 225 -21.75 51.23 31.93
#